data_c3a18025d28e773293a2a98aa066e04c
#
_entry.id   c3a18025d28e773293a2a98aa066e04c
#
_cell.length_a   1.000
_cell.length_b   1.000
_cell.length_c   1.000
_cell.angle_alpha   90.00
_cell.angle_beta   90.00
_cell.angle_gamma   90.00
#
_symmetry.space_group_name_H-M   'P 1'
#
loop_
_entity.id
_entity.type
_entity.pdbx_description
1 polymer ?
#
loop_
_entity_poly.entity_id
_entity_poly.type
_entity_poly.pdbx_seq_one_letter_code
_entity_poly.pdbx_strand_id
1 'polypeptide(L)'
;MLLFKKPFWEGLTSGAITLTYRRWQKPHVRVGGRYRCHPIGVLEVDAVAQVPVKSITDDDARQAGFTTRAELVAYLETLGPLTPATTVWRVALHHGGDGDRVEIALEDDLDDAAIADITKRLAKMDAKEPWTKATFAIIEKNPRVAASKLAAKLGRETLPFKTDVRRLKKLGLTQSFEVGYEISPRGRAYLDRVRKKKRS
;
A
#
# COMPACT_ATOMS: atom_id res chain seq x y z
N MET A 1 -2.30 -12.67 -0.36
CA MET A 1 -2.19 -11.21 -0.56
C MET A 1 -3.08 -10.83 -1.74
N LEU A 2 -3.92 -9.78 -1.60
CA LEU A 2 -4.71 -9.22 -2.69
C LEU A 2 -3.86 -8.19 -3.45
N LEU A 3 -3.31 -8.60 -4.58
CA LEU A 3 -2.58 -7.71 -5.49
C LEU A 3 -3.38 -7.51 -6.77
N PHE A 4 -3.39 -6.28 -7.25
CA PHE A 4 -4.01 -5.90 -8.51
C PHE A 4 -3.04 -5.11 -9.38
N LYS A 5 -3.10 -5.34 -10.70
CA LYS A 5 -2.34 -4.56 -11.69
C LYS A 5 -2.96 -3.17 -11.86
N LYS A 6 -2.17 -2.22 -12.35
CA LYS A 6 -2.57 -0.80 -12.54
C LYS A 6 -3.92 -0.60 -13.27
N PRO A 7 -4.27 -1.35 -14.35
CA PRO A 7 -5.55 -1.17 -15.03
C PRO A 7 -6.81 -1.36 -14.15
N PHE A 8 -6.70 -2.12 -13.05
CA PHE A 8 -7.82 -2.35 -12.13
C PHE A 8 -7.97 -1.29 -11.03
N TRP A 9 -6.96 -0.43 -10.82
CA TRP A 9 -6.93 0.46 -9.66
C TRP A 9 -8.06 1.48 -9.65
N GLU A 10 -8.34 2.11 -10.78
CA GLU A 10 -9.41 3.08 -10.90
C GLU A 10 -10.78 2.45 -10.62
N GLY A 11 -11.06 1.29 -11.22
CA GLY A 11 -12.31 0.57 -10.98
C GLY A 11 -12.47 0.11 -9.52
N LEU A 12 -11.37 -0.26 -8.84
CA LEU A 12 -11.40 -0.61 -7.43
C LEU A 12 -11.67 0.61 -6.53
N THR A 13 -11.04 1.76 -6.82
CA THR A 13 -11.21 2.98 -6.02
C THR A 13 -12.56 3.64 -6.23
N SER A 14 -13.11 3.57 -7.45
CA SER A 14 -14.45 4.08 -7.77
C SER A 14 -15.58 3.18 -7.33
N GLY A 15 -15.29 1.91 -6.96
CA GLY A 15 -16.32 0.91 -6.65
C GLY A 15 -16.95 0.25 -7.89
N ALA A 16 -16.44 0.51 -9.09
CA ALA A 16 -16.87 -0.19 -10.31
C ALA A 16 -16.44 -1.66 -10.33
N ILE A 17 -15.31 -1.96 -9.68
CA ILE A 17 -14.82 -3.33 -9.48
C ILE A 17 -15.05 -3.72 -8.03
N THR A 18 -15.93 -4.71 -7.85
CA THR A 18 -16.35 -5.24 -6.54
C THR A 18 -16.10 -6.73 -6.39
N LEU A 19 -15.62 -7.39 -7.45
CA LEU A 19 -15.32 -8.81 -7.45
C LEU A 19 -13.88 -9.07 -7.92
N THR A 20 -13.34 -10.21 -7.49
CA THR A 20 -12.15 -10.80 -8.11
C THR A 20 -12.20 -12.32 -8.03
N TYR A 21 -11.62 -12.97 -9.02
CA TYR A 21 -11.52 -14.42 -9.08
C TYR A 21 -10.06 -14.85 -8.91
N ARG A 22 -9.82 -15.85 -8.06
CA ARG A 22 -8.48 -16.28 -7.69
C ARG A 22 -8.33 -17.81 -7.77
N ARG A 23 -7.19 -18.25 -8.30
CA ARG A 23 -6.81 -19.66 -8.35
C ARG A 23 -5.89 -20.05 -7.19
N TRP A 24 -6.41 -19.88 -5.97
CA TRP A 24 -5.68 -20.27 -4.76
C TRP A 24 -6.02 -21.71 -4.36
N GLN A 25 -5.08 -22.44 -3.80
CA GLN A 25 -5.35 -23.74 -3.17
C GLN A 25 -6.15 -23.57 -1.89
N LYS A 26 -5.82 -22.50 -1.10
CA LYS A 26 -6.51 -22.10 0.11
C LYS A 26 -6.85 -20.60 0.01
N PRO A 27 -7.95 -20.15 0.63
CA PRO A 27 -8.26 -18.73 0.60
C PRO A 27 -7.16 -17.94 1.33
N HIS A 28 -6.61 -16.92 0.66
CA HIS A 28 -5.59 -16.04 1.24
C HIS A 28 -6.22 -14.81 1.91
N VAL A 29 -7.53 -14.78 1.98
CA VAL A 29 -8.32 -13.69 2.56
C VAL A 29 -9.49 -14.27 3.36
N ARG A 30 -10.04 -13.47 4.27
CA ARG A 30 -11.22 -13.79 5.07
C ARG A 30 -12.23 -12.67 4.99
N VAL A 31 -13.49 -12.97 5.19
CA VAL A 31 -14.59 -12.00 5.29
C VAL A 31 -14.28 -11.01 6.43
N GLY A 32 -14.57 -9.73 6.22
CA GLY A 32 -14.22 -8.63 7.12
C GLY A 32 -12.73 -8.32 7.21
N GLY A 33 -11.89 -9.01 6.42
CA GLY A 33 -10.45 -8.74 6.39
C GLY A 33 -10.11 -7.50 5.59
N ARG A 34 -9.19 -6.68 6.12
CA ARG A 34 -8.65 -5.48 5.47
C ARG A 34 -7.28 -5.79 4.87
N TYR A 35 -7.13 -5.60 3.57
CA TYR A 35 -5.92 -5.98 2.82
C TYR A 35 -5.34 -4.79 2.07
N ARG A 36 -4.09 -4.48 2.37
CA ARG A 36 -3.40 -3.39 1.71
C ARG A 36 -3.12 -3.69 0.25
N CYS A 37 -3.59 -2.82 -0.63
CA CYS A 37 -3.35 -2.82 -2.07
C CYS A 37 -2.65 -1.53 -2.49
N HIS A 38 -1.31 -1.55 -2.52
CA HIS A 38 -0.54 -0.36 -2.92
C HIS A 38 -0.67 -0.11 -4.42
N PRO A 39 -0.88 1.14 -4.89
CA PRO A 39 -0.90 2.39 -4.11
C PRO A 39 -2.29 2.81 -3.62
N ILE A 40 -3.35 2.09 -3.98
CA ILE A 40 -4.75 2.48 -3.84
C ILE A 40 -5.33 2.35 -2.41
N GLY A 41 -4.52 2.06 -1.41
CA GLY A 41 -4.99 2.00 -0.02
C GLY A 41 -5.35 0.60 0.45
N VAL A 42 -6.55 0.43 0.98
CA VAL A 42 -7.06 -0.81 1.58
C VAL A 42 -8.24 -1.34 0.78
N LEU A 43 -8.29 -2.64 0.62
CA LEU A 43 -9.47 -3.37 0.14
C LEU A 43 -10.04 -4.17 1.31
N GLU A 44 -11.33 -4.06 1.54
CA GLU A 44 -12.08 -4.84 2.52
C GLU A 44 -12.82 -5.97 1.82
N VAL A 45 -12.84 -7.15 2.45
CA VAL A 45 -13.43 -8.35 1.86
C VAL A 45 -14.80 -8.58 2.46
N ASP A 46 -15.82 -8.56 1.60
CA ASP A 46 -17.22 -8.72 1.97
C ASP A 46 -17.68 -10.17 1.96
N ALA A 47 -17.20 -10.95 0.98
CA ALA A 47 -17.52 -12.37 0.87
C ALA A 47 -16.40 -13.17 0.21
N VAL A 48 -16.30 -14.44 0.57
CA VAL A 48 -15.35 -15.39 -0.01
C VAL A 48 -16.08 -16.71 -0.25
N ALA A 49 -16.13 -17.17 -1.48
CA ALA A 49 -16.74 -18.44 -1.85
C ALA A 49 -15.90 -19.17 -2.88
N GLN A 50 -15.95 -20.50 -2.85
CA GLN A 50 -15.39 -21.33 -3.91
C GLN A 50 -16.51 -21.65 -4.90
N VAL A 51 -16.31 -21.34 -6.16
CA VAL A 51 -17.31 -21.54 -7.22
C VAL A 51 -16.69 -22.22 -8.46
N PRO A 52 -17.47 -23.03 -9.20
CA PRO A 52 -16.99 -23.60 -10.44
C PRO A 52 -16.93 -22.53 -11.54
N VAL A 53 -15.93 -22.60 -12.43
CA VAL A 53 -15.76 -21.64 -13.55
C VAL A 53 -17.03 -21.54 -14.41
N LYS A 54 -17.78 -22.62 -14.56
CA LYS A 54 -19.04 -22.62 -15.33
C LYS A 54 -20.13 -21.69 -14.76
N SER A 55 -20.08 -21.38 -13.46
CA SER A 55 -21.07 -20.50 -12.80
C SER A 55 -20.76 -19.00 -12.93
N ILE A 56 -19.60 -18.63 -13.46
CA ILE A 56 -19.25 -17.23 -13.70
C ILE A 56 -20.17 -16.68 -14.79
N THR A 57 -20.78 -15.52 -14.53
CA THR A 57 -21.63 -14.80 -15.47
C THR A 57 -20.91 -13.63 -16.13
N ASP A 58 -21.50 -13.03 -17.16
CA ASP A 58 -20.96 -11.78 -17.74
C ASP A 58 -21.05 -10.61 -16.76
N ASP A 59 -22.06 -10.63 -15.88
CA ASP A 59 -22.19 -9.61 -14.83
C ASP A 59 -21.07 -9.73 -13.81
N ASP A 60 -20.76 -10.93 -13.35
CA ASP A 60 -19.59 -11.19 -12.50
C ASP A 60 -18.28 -10.74 -13.17
N ALA A 61 -18.16 -10.95 -14.48
CA ALA A 61 -16.97 -10.53 -15.23
C ALA A 61 -16.84 -9.00 -15.24
N ARG A 62 -17.94 -8.29 -15.49
CA ARG A 62 -17.97 -6.81 -15.44
C ARG A 62 -17.60 -6.30 -14.05
N GLN A 63 -18.19 -6.87 -13.00
CA GLN A 63 -17.83 -6.53 -11.62
C GLN A 63 -16.39 -6.88 -11.25
N ALA A 64 -15.74 -7.79 -11.99
CA ALA A 64 -14.32 -8.12 -11.82
C ALA A 64 -13.39 -7.30 -12.72
N GLY A 65 -13.92 -6.33 -13.49
CA GLY A 65 -13.16 -5.44 -14.37
C GLY A 65 -12.83 -6.01 -15.74
N PHE A 66 -13.60 -6.99 -16.21
CA PHE A 66 -13.52 -7.57 -17.55
C PHE A 66 -14.78 -7.23 -18.35
N THR A 67 -14.67 -7.16 -19.67
CA THR A 67 -15.81 -6.81 -20.53
C THR A 67 -16.81 -7.96 -20.62
N THR A 68 -16.31 -9.21 -20.70
CA THR A 68 -17.10 -10.41 -20.87
C THR A 68 -16.62 -11.56 -19.98
N ARG A 69 -17.49 -12.55 -19.77
CA ARG A 69 -17.12 -13.81 -19.14
C ARG A 69 -15.96 -14.51 -19.86
N ALA A 70 -15.98 -14.49 -21.19
CA ALA A 70 -14.93 -15.14 -22.00
C ALA A 70 -13.55 -14.52 -21.72
N GLU A 71 -13.46 -13.20 -21.60
CA GLU A 71 -12.23 -12.50 -21.27
C GLU A 71 -11.72 -12.85 -19.86
N LEU A 72 -12.63 -12.88 -18.85
CA LEU A 72 -12.26 -13.31 -17.49
C LEU A 72 -11.75 -14.76 -17.47
N VAL A 73 -12.44 -15.67 -18.19
CA VAL A 73 -12.04 -17.09 -18.26
C VAL A 73 -10.68 -17.22 -18.94
N ALA A 74 -10.46 -16.53 -20.07
CA ALA A 74 -9.16 -16.50 -20.76
C ALA A 74 -8.04 -15.98 -19.83
N TYR A 75 -8.32 -14.94 -19.04
CA TYR A 75 -7.36 -14.47 -18.03
C TYR A 75 -7.06 -15.54 -16.98
N LEU A 76 -8.07 -16.27 -16.48
CA LEU A 76 -7.88 -17.35 -15.51
C LEU A 76 -7.09 -18.51 -16.09
N GLU A 77 -7.22 -18.78 -17.39
CA GLU A 77 -6.44 -19.80 -18.13
C GLU A 77 -4.95 -19.46 -18.21
N THR A 78 -4.59 -18.18 -18.27
CA THR A 78 -3.18 -17.76 -18.18
C THR A 78 -2.50 -18.18 -16.87
N LEU A 79 -3.29 -18.47 -15.84
CA LEU A 79 -2.81 -18.90 -14.52
C LEU A 79 -2.72 -20.45 -14.41
N GLY A 80 -3.04 -21.16 -15.47
CA GLY A 80 -2.98 -22.62 -15.58
C GLY A 80 -4.24 -23.21 -16.25
N PRO A 81 -4.27 -24.52 -16.58
CA PRO A 81 -5.37 -25.15 -17.32
C PRO A 81 -6.70 -25.07 -16.54
N LEU A 82 -7.79 -24.81 -17.26
CA LEU A 82 -9.14 -24.76 -16.74
C LEU A 82 -10.05 -25.78 -17.42
N THR A 83 -11.00 -26.29 -16.65
CA THR A 83 -12.18 -27.00 -17.13
C THR A 83 -13.43 -26.29 -16.61
N PRO A 84 -14.62 -26.50 -17.17
CA PRO A 84 -15.86 -25.94 -16.64
C PRO A 84 -16.11 -26.28 -15.16
N ALA A 85 -15.65 -27.42 -14.70
CA ALA A 85 -15.75 -27.90 -13.32
C ALA A 85 -14.62 -27.40 -12.41
N THR A 86 -13.57 -26.79 -12.95
CA THR A 86 -12.49 -26.20 -12.13
C THR A 86 -13.06 -25.16 -11.18
N THR A 87 -12.71 -25.25 -9.89
CA THR A 87 -13.16 -24.28 -8.88
C THR A 87 -12.17 -23.15 -8.73
N VAL A 88 -12.72 -21.96 -8.51
CA VAL A 88 -11.96 -20.73 -8.26
C VAL A 88 -12.56 -20.01 -7.04
N TRP A 89 -11.75 -19.20 -6.37
CA TRP A 89 -12.22 -18.36 -5.28
C TRP A 89 -12.84 -17.07 -5.83
N ARG A 90 -14.14 -16.91 -5.62
CA ARG A 90 -14.86 -15.67 -5.83
C ARG A 90 -14.75 -14.84 -4.56
N VAL A 91 -14.17 -13.67 -4.67
CA VAL A 91 -13.98 -12.74 -3.55
C VAL A 91 -14.73 -11.45 -3.87
N ALA A 92 -15.75 -11.14 -3.08
CA ALA A 92 -16.39 -9.83 -3.09
C ALA A 92 -15.61 -8.89 -2.19
N LEU A 93 -15.45 -7.65 -2.62
CA LEU A 93 -14.64 -6.65 -1.93
C LEU A 93 -15.05 -5.23 -2.30
N HIS A 94 -14.69 -4.29 -1.46
CA HIS A 94 -14.83 -2.87 -1.77
C HIS A 94 -13.57 -2.10 -1.34
N HIS A 95 -13.44 -0.86 -1.79
CA HIS A 95 -12.35 0.02 -1.38
C HIS A 95 -12.63 0.57 0.02
N GLY A 96 -11.79 0.21 0.98
CA GLY A 96 -11.86 0.61 2.39
C GLY A 96 -11.05 1.87 2.72
N GLY A 97 -10.86 2.76 1.73
CA GLY A 97 -10.13 4.02 1.91
C GLY A 97 -8.61 3.88 1.79
N ASP A 98 -7.91 4.97 2.05
CA ASP A 98 -6.45 5.06 1.92
C ASP A 98 -5.70 4.25 2.98
N GLY A 99 -6.41 3.85 4.04
CA GLY A 99 -5.92 3.05 5.16
C GLY A 99 -5.17 3.88 6.21
N ASP A 100 -5.15 3.37 7.42
CA ASP A 100 -4.65 4.03 8.65
C ASP A 100 -3.29 4.73 8.48
N ARG A 101 -2.42 4.23 7.59
CA ARG A 101 -1.10 4.84 7.38
C ARG A 101 -1.13 6.14 6.59
N VAL A 102 -2.12 6.33 5.74
CA VAL A 102 -2.32 7.60 5.02
C VAL A 102 -2.97 8.59 5.97
N GLU A 103 -3.98 8.16 6.72
CA GLU A 103 -4.63 8.97 7.76
C GLU A 103 -3.60 9.46 8.78
N ILE A 104 -2.79 8.55 9.35
CA ILE A 104 -1.69 8.91 10.25
C ILE A 104 -0.68 9.87 9.58
N ALA A 105 -0.39 9.70 8.31
CA ALA A 105 0.56 10.55 7.60
C ALA A 105 0.04 11.96 7.33
N LEU A 106 -1.29 12.13 7.27
CA LEU A 106 -1.96 13.42 7.07
C LEU A 106 -2.20 14.18 8.38
N GLU A 107 -2.10 13.52 9.54
CA GLU A 107 -2.25 14.15 10.85
C GLU A 107 -1.06 15.08 11.14
N ASP A 108 -1.26 16.39 11.04
CA ASP A 108 -0.23 17.41 11.21
C ASP A 108 -0.36 18.24 12.51
N ASP A 109 -1.47 18.08 13.24
CA ASP A 109 -1.64 18.64 14.57
C ASP A 109 -1.06 17.69 15.63
N LEU A 110 0.23 17.87 15.93
CA LEU A 110 0.96 17.03 16.88
C LEU A 110 1.11 17.72 18.24
N ASP A 111 0.58 17.09 19.26
CA ASP A 111 0.82 17.48 20.65
C ASP A 111 2.25 17.12 21.12
N ASP A 112 2.62 17.59 22.30
CA ASP A 112 3.96 17.34 22.85
C ASP A 112 4.20 15.86 23.17
N ALA A 113 3.15 15.09 23.49
CA ALA A 113 3.24 13.66 23.75
C ALA A 113 3.55 12.89 22.45
N ALA A 114 2.87 13.22 21.34
CA ALA A 114 3.14 12.65 20.02
C ALA A 114 4.57 12.97 19.54
N ILE A 115 5.02 14.21 19.72
CA ILE A 115 6.40 14.64 19.41
C ILE A 115 7.41 13.83 20.22
N ALA A 116 7.18 13.65 21.52
CA ALA A 116 8.06 12.88 22.40
C ALA A 116 8.12 11.40 21.98
N ASP A 117 6.97 10.76 21.68
CA ASP A 117 6.92 9.37 21.21
C ASP A 117 7.66 9.18 19.88
N ILE A 118 7.41 10.06 18.91
CA ILE A 118 8.13 10.02 17.62
C ILE A 118 9.63 10.15 17.85
N THR A 119 10.07 11.12 18.66
CA THR A 119 11.48 11.36 18.98
C THR A 119 12.12 10.12 19.61
N LYS A 120 11.45 9.50 20.59
CA LYS A 120 11.91 8.26 21.24
C LYS A 120 12.07 7.11 20.24
N ARG A 121 11.11 6.93 19.33
CA ARG A 121 11.17 5.88 18.29
C ARG A 121 12.28 6.12 17.28
N LEU A 122 12.48 7.36 16.85
CA LEU A 122 13.59 7.71 15.95
C LEU A 122 14.94 7.50 16.61
N ALA A 123 15.11 7.92 17.88
CA ALA A 123 16.32 7.66 18.65
C ALA A 123 16.63 6.16 18.76
N LYS A 124 15.60 5.31 18.96
CA LYS A 124 15.77 3.85 18.95
C LYS A 124 16.20 3.31 17.58
N MET A 125 15.72 3.93 16.49
CA MET A 125 16.14 3.53 15.13
C MET A 125 17.60 3.92 14.84
N ASP A 126 18.06 5.02 15.40
CA ASP A 126 19.41 5.56 15.25
C ASP A 126 20.43 4.97 16.25
N ALA A 127 20.02 4.07 17.15
CA ALA A 127 20.85 3.59 18.26
C ALA A 127 22.12 2.83 17.83
N LYS A 128 22.09 2.11 16.70
CA LYS A 128 23.28 1.41 16.16
C LYS A 128 24.06 2.29 15.19
N GLU A 129 23.37 2.89 14.27
CA GLU A 129 23.91 3.73 13.21
C GLU A 129 22.90 4.84 12.91
N PRO A 130 23.28 6.12 13.06
CA PRO A 130 22.38 7.24 12.81
C PRO A 130 22.09 7.39 11.31
N TRP A 131 20.84 7.22 10.92
CA TRP A 131 20.42 7.32 9.51
C TRP A 131 19.17 8.18 9.29
N THR A 132 18.34 8.37 10.32
CA THR A 132 17.03 9.01 10.17
C THR A 132 17.13 10.44 9.66
N LYS A 133 18.05 11.23 10.24
CA LYS A 133 18.26 12.64 9.86
C LYS A 133 18.71 12.79 8.41
N ALA A 134 19.65 11.96 7.97
CA ALA A 134 20.15 11.97 6.58
C ALA A 134 19.05 11.55 5.60
N THR A 135 18.23 10.55 5.98
CA THR A 135 17.09 10.09 5.16
C THR A 135 16.01 11.16 5.03
N PHE A 136 15.65 11.87 6.11
CA PHE A 136 14.73 13.01 6.02
C PHE A 136 15.27 14.11 5.13
N ALA A 137 16.52 14.52 5.33
CA ALA A 137 17.13 15.61 4.56
C ALA A 137 17.18 15.31 3.05
N ILE A 138 17.53 14.06 2.67
CA ILE A 138 17.61 13.71 1.25
C ILE A 138 16.23 13.64 0.60
N ILE A 139 15.19 13.13 1.31
CA ILE A 139 13.82 13.10 0.81
C ILE A 139 13.25 14.51 0.71
N GLU A 140 13.44 15.36 1.73
CA GLU A 140 12.96 16.75 1.75
C GLU A 140 13.54 17.56 0.58
N LYS A 141 14.84 17.41 0.30
CA LYS A 141 15.53 18.09 -0.80
C LYS A 141 15.18 17.54 -2.18
N ASN A 142 14.75 16.30 -2.29
CA ASN A 142 14.51 15.61 -3.55
C ASN A 142 13.16 14.85 -3.51
N PRO A 143 12.01 15.57 -3.48
CA PRO A 143 10.70 14.95 -3.46
C PRO A 143 10.47 14.17 -4.75
N ARG A 144 9.76 13.04 -4.63
CA ARG A 144 9.36 12.16 -5.75
C ARG A 144 10.51 11.63 -6.62
N VAL A 145 11.72 11.57 -6.06
CA VAL A 145 12.88 10.98 -6.74
C VAL A 145 12.97 9.48 -6.39
N ALA A 146 13.33 8.66 -7.38
CA ALA A 146 13.44 7.20 -7.22
C ALA A 146 14.39 6.82 -6.09
N ALA A 147 14.03 5.77 -5.32
CA ALA A 147 14.79 5.29 -4.18
C ALA A 147 16.26 4.97 -4.50
N SER A 148 16.54 4.42 -5.68
CA SER A 148 17.90 4.12 -6.12
C SER A 148 18.76 5.37 -6.24
N LYS A 149 18.21 6.46 -6.80
CA LYS A 149 18.92 7.75 -6.92
C LYS A 149 19.14 8.41 -5.56
N LEU A 150 18.16 8.32 -4.64
CA LEU A 150 18.30 8.85 -3.28
C LEU A 150 19.36 8.07 -2.48
N ALA A 151 19.33 6.74 -2.56
CA ALA A 151 20.29 5.88 -1.91
C ALA A 151 21.73 6.15 -2.40
N ALA A 152 21.92 6.25 -3.73
CA ALA A 152 23.21 6.57 -4.33
C ALA A 152 23.78 7.92 -3.85
N LYS A 153 22.94 8.96 -3.73
CA LYS A 153 23.36 10.27 -3.17
C LYS A 153 23.83 10.19 -1.71
N LEU A 154 23.41 9.16 -0.96
CA LEU A 154 23.86 8.92 0.41
C LEU A 154 25.00 7.88 0.49
N GLY A 155 25.51 7.39 -0.64
CA GLY A 155 26.50 6.31 -0.68
C GLY A 155 25.97 4.98 -0.13
N ARG A 156 24.66 4.73 -0.23
CA ARG A 156 23.98 3.57 0.36
C ARG A 156 23.38 2.66 -0.70
N GLU A 157 23.23 1.40 -0.36
CA GLU A 157 22.47 0.45 -1.18
C GLU A 157 20.96 0.74 -1.17
N THR A 158 20.31 0.45 -2.31
CA THR A 158 18.87 0.74 -2.51
C THR A 158 17.96 -0.05 -1.56
N LEU A 159 18.23 -1.34 -1.30
CA LEU A 159 17.34 -2.18 -0.49
C LEU A 159 17.35 -1.78 0.99
N PRO A 160 18.51 -1.58 1.66
CA PRO A 160 18.57 -1.02 3.01
C PRO A 160 17.88 0.35 3.11
N PHE A 161 18.14 1.27 2.18
CA PHE A 161 17.48 2.57 2.14
C PHE A 161 15.95 2.46 2.06
N LYS A 162 15.41 1.62 1.18
CA LYS A 162 13.97 1.34 1.10
C LYS A 162 13.40 0.79 2.41
N THR A 163 14.17 -0.04 3.12
CA THR A 163 13.76 -0.60 4.41
C THR A 163 13.64 0.49 5.47
N ASP A 164 14.58 1.42 5.51
CA ASP A 164 14.58 2.55 6.43
C ASP A 164 13.42 3.51 6.13
N VAL A 165 13.19 3.87 4.88
CA VAL A 165 12.02 4.68 4.51
C VAL A 165 10.70 4.00 4.90
N ARG A 166 10.61 2.66 4.79
CA ARG A 166 9.41 1.92 5.28
C ARG A 166 9.23 2.05 6.79
N ARG A 167 10.32 2.14 7.57
CA ARG A 167 10.25 2.35 9.03
C ARG A 167 9.71 3.75 9.35
N LEU A 168 10.19 4.79 8.66
CA LEU A 168 9.65 6.16 8.78
C LEU A 168 8.17 6.22 8.36
N LYS A 169 7.81 5.55 7.27
CA LYS A 169 6.42 5.46 6.79
C LYS A 169 5.49 4.77 7.79
N LYS A 170 5.97 3.81 8.58
CA LYS A 170 5.17 3.19 9.65
C LYS A 170 4.82 4.17 10.77
N LEU A 171 5.61 5.22 10.95
CA LEU A 171 5.34 6.31 11.89
C LEU A 171 4.53 7.45 11.25
N GLY A 172 4.11 7.31 10.01
CA GLY A 172 3.42 8.34 9.26
C GLY A 172 4.31 9.51 8.80
N LEU A 173 5.64 9.42 8.91
CA LEU A 173 6.55 10.56 8.68
C LEU A 173 6.96 10.75 7.21
N THR A 174 6.70 9.76 6.36
CA THR A 174 6.95 9.82 4.91
C THR A 174 5.79 9.18 4.15
N GLN A 175 5.56 9.64 2.92
CA GLN A 175 4.59 9.08 1.98
C GLN A 175 5.32 8.52 0.75
N SER A 176 4.73 7.49 0.12
CA SER A 176 5.21 6.92 -1.15
C SER A 176 4.26 7.33 -2.27
N PHE A 177 4.83 7.67 -3.41
CA PHE A 177 4.12 7.96 -4.64
C PHE A 177 4.45 6.90 -5.72
N GLU A 178 3.93 7.06 -6.91
CA GLU A 178 4.27 6.17 -8.05
C GLU A 178 5.79 6.12 -8.24
N VAL A 179 6.44 7.28 -8.15
CA VAL A 179 7.89 7.41 -8.11
C VAL A 179 8.30 8.10 -6.81
N GLY A 180 9.18 7.46 -6.03
CA GLY A 180 9.85 8.06 -4.89
C GLY A 180 9.00 8.31 -3.65
N TYR A 181 9.43 9.29 -2.87
CA TYR A 181 8.89 9.60 -1.54
C TYR A 181 8.79 11.10 -1.33
N GLU A 182 7.93 11.50 -0.38
CA GLU A 182 7.90 12.84 0.22
C GLU A 182 7.84 12.75 1.74
N ILE A 183 8.24 13.83 2.39
CA ILE A 183 7.92 14.04 3.81
C ILE A 183 6.41 14.28 3.89
N SER A 184 5.72 13.53 4.75
CA SER A 184 4.28 13.67 4.97
C SER A 184 3.95 14.97 5.73
N PRO A 185 2.68 15.41 5.77
CA PRO A 185 2.23 16.48 6.66
C PRO A 185 2.65 16.23 8.11
N ARG A 186 2.40 15.05 8.68
CA ARG A 186 2.87 14.64 10.01
C ARG A 186 4.40 14.75 10.17
N GLY A 187 5.14 14.27 9.16
CA GLY A 187 6.61 14.34 9.16
C GLY A 187 7.12 15.78 9.14
N ARG A 188 6.45 16.67 8.40
CA ARG A 188 6.77 18.09 8.34
C ARG A 188 6.50 18.79 9.66
N ALA A 189 5.31 18.59 10.23
CA ALA A 189 4.95 19.13 11.55
C ALA A 189 5.96 18.71 12.63
N TYR A 190 6.36 17.42 12.65
CA TYR A 190 7.39 16.93 13.55
C TYR A 190 8.74 17.64 13.35
N LEU A 191 9.24 17.70 12.11
CA LEU A 191 10.54 18.32 11.82
C LEU A 191 10.57 19.80 12.19
N ASP A 192 9.50 20.54 11.94
CA ASP A 192 9.39 21.96 12.26
C ASP A 192 9.39 22.20 13.77
N ARG A 193 8.67 21.38 14.57
CA ARG A 193 8.69 21.45 16.05
C ARG A 193 10.10 21.20 16.60
N VAL A 194 10.78 20.15 16.11
CA VAL A 194 12.16 19.82 16.58
C VAL A 194 13.17 20.90 16.17
N ARG A 195 13.02 21.50 14.99
CA ARG A 195 13.88 22.61 14.54
C ARG A 195 13.68 23.86 15.35
N LYS A 196 12.43 24.24 15.70
CA LYS A 196 12.12 25.37 16.57
C LYS A 196 12.73 25.20 17.95
N LYS A 197 12.56 24.01 18.58
CA LYS A 197 13.11 23.71 19.91
C LYS A 197 14.65 23.79 20.00
N LYS A 198 15.36 23.62 18.89
CA LYS A 198 16.84 23.73 18.85
C LYS A 198 17.33 25.16 18.67
N ARG A 199 16.44 26.10 18.31
CA ARG A 199 16.77 27.52 18.11
C ARG A 199 16.42 28.40 19.33
N SER A 200 15.61 27.85 20.24
CA SER A 200 15.30 28.44 21.56
C SER A 200 16.27 27.92 22.61
#